data_16d5cc878331ad2f929b92b427f46d0b
#
_entry.id   16d5cc878331ad2f929b92b427f46d0b
#
_cell.length_a   1.000
_cell.length_b   1.000
_cell.length_c   1.000
_cell.angle_alpha   90.00
_cell.angle_beta   90.00
_cell.angle_gamma   90.00
#
_symmetry.space_group_name_H-M   'P 1'
#
loop_
_entity.id
_entity.type
_entity.pdbx_description
1 polymer ?
#
loop_
_entity_poly.entity_id
_entity_poly.type
_entity_poly.pdbx_seq_one_letter_code
_entity_poly.pdbx_strand_id
1 'polypeptide(L)'
;MANIKSKQKRVITNEKARRRNKGVRSAVRTEIRKFRETVAAGDKAAAEKQLRVASRALDKSVSKGVFHRNTAANKKLSLIHI
;
A
#
# COMPACT_ATOMS: atom_id res chain seq x y z
N MET A 1 -38.76 0.03 -1.00
CA MET A 1 -38.37 1.41 -0.64
C MET A 1 -37.14 1.44 0.26
N ALA A 2 -37.05 0.56 1.25
CA ALA A 2 -35.85 0.44 2.11
C ALA A 2 -34.58 0.12 1.29
N ASN A 3 -34.71 -0.61 0.19
CA ASN A 3 -33.57 -1.01 -0.65
C ASN A 3 -32.88 0.14 -1.38
N ILE A 4 -33.59 1.21 -1.70
CA ILE A 4 -33.02 2.37 -2.40
C ILE A 4 -32.08 3.16 -1.48
N LYS A 5 -32.52 3.45 -0.27
CA LYS A 5 -31.67 4.13 0.72
C LYS A 5 -30.46 3.31 1.10
N SER A 6 -30.62 2.00 1.22
CA SER A 6 -29.54 1.06 1.49
C SER A 6 -28.49 1.06 0.38
N LYS A 7 -28.92 1.06 -0.89
CA LYS A 7 -28.03 1.12 -2.04
C LYS A 7 -27.27 2.45 -2.12
N GLN A 8 -27.95 3.58 -1.87
CA GLN A 8 -27.32 4.90 -1.84
C GLN A 8 -26.27 4.98 -0.76
N LYS A 9 -26.53 4.45 0.43
CA LYS A 9 -25.57 4.42 1.51
C LYS A 9 -24.36 3.58 1.16
N ARG A 10 -24.55 2.42 0.50
CA ARG A 10 -23.45 1.57 0.03
C ARG A 10 -22.58 2.28 -1.00
N VAL A 11 -23.18 3.03 -1.94
CA VAL A 11 -22.43 3.78 -2.95
C VAL A 11 -21.54 4.82 -2.28
N ILE A 12 -22.06 5.60 -1.34
CA ILE A 12 -21.30 6.61 -0.60
C ILE A 12 -20.17 5.96 0.22
N THR A 13 -20.46 4.86 0.92
CA THR A 13 -19.47 4.13 1.71
C THR A 13 -18.37 3.56 0.83
N ASN A 14 -18.73 3.00 -0.34
CA ASN A 14 -17.79 2.44 -1.29
C ASN A 14 -16.89 3.52 -1.89
N GLU A 15 -17.41 4.71 -2.16
CA GLU A 15 -16.59 5.82 -2.66
C GLU A 15 -15.57 6.28 -1.63
N LYS A 16 -15.98 6.43 -0.37
CA LYS A 16 -15.07 6.79 0.72
C LYS A 16 -13.97 5.74 0.88
N ALA A 17 -14.34 4.46 0.88
CA ALA A 17 -13.37 3.37 0.97
C ALA A 17 -12.41 3.39 -0.22
N ARG A 18 -12.90 3.61 -1.42
CA ARG A 18 -12.08 3.67 -2.65
C ARG A 18 -11.08 4.81 -2.59
N ARG A 19 -11.48 6.00 -2.15
CA ARG A 19 -10.60 7.16 -2.00
C ARG A 19 -9.50 6.90 -0.99
N ARG A 20 -9.87 6.34 0.16
CA ARG A 20 -8.92 5.95 1.21
C ARG A 20 -7.94 4.91 0.68
N ASN A 21 -8.44 3.88 0.00
CA ASN A 21 -7.62 2.80 -0.55
C ASN A 21 -6.67 3.31 -1.62
N LYS A 22 -7.11 4.25 -2.46
CA LYS A 22 -6.27 4.89 -3.46
C LYS A 22 -5.12 5.65 -2.80
N GLY A 23 -5.40 6.39 -1.73
CA GLY A 23 -4.37 7.11 -0.97
C GLY A 23 -3.33 6.17 -0.37
N VAL A 24 -3.77 5.06 0.22
CA VAL A 24 -2.88 4.05 0.81
C VAL A 24 -2.03 3.39 -0.28
N ARG A 25 -2.62 3.03 -1.42
CA ARG A 25 -1.89 2.44 -2.55
C ARG A 25 -0.83 3.40 -3.10
N SER A 26 -1.17 4.68 -3.23
CA SER A 26 -0.22 5.71 -3.67
C SER A 26 0.94 5.84 -2.71
N ALA A 27 0.68 5.85 -1.40
CA ALA A 27 1.73 5.93 -0.38
C ALA A 27 2.67 4.73 -0.46
N VAL A 28 2.14 3.52 -0.61
CA VAL A 28 2.94 2.29 -0.75
C VAL A 28 3.80 2.36 -2.01
N ARG A 29 3.23 2.75 -3.14
CA ARG A 29 3.98 2.88 -4.40
C ARG A 29 5.10 3.90 -4.28
N THR A 30 4.86 5.01 -3.61
CA THR A 30 5.87 6.06 -3.38
C THR A 30 7.03 5.51 -2.56
N GLU A 31 6.76 4.75 -1.50
CA GLU A 31 7.80 4.15 -0.66
C GLU A 31 8.61 3.11 -1.42
N ILE A 32 7.98 2.30 -2.26
CA ILE A 32 8.66 1.32 -3.11
C ILE A 32 9.56 2.03 -4.13
N ARG A 33 9.07 3.12 -4.73
CA ARG A 33 9.86 3.90 -5.68
C ARG A 33 11.08 4.50 -5.01
N LYS A 34 10.93 5.07 -3.81
CA LYS A 34 12.06 5.61 -3.04
C LYS A 34 13.10 4.55 -2.75
N PHE A 35 12.66 3.34 -2.41
CA PHE A 35 13.57 2.22 -2.19
C PHE A 35 14.37 1.89 -3.46
N ARG A 36 13.71 1.82 -4.61
CA ARG A 36 14.38 1.55 -5.89
C ARG A 36 15.38 2.64 -6.22
N GLU A 37 15.07 3.89 -5.94
CA GLU A 37 15.97 5.03 -6.15
C GLU A 37 17.20 4.93 -5.25
N THR A 38 17.05 4.53 -3.98
CA THR A 38 18.20 4.36 -3.08
C THR A 38 19.08 3.19 -3.50
N VAL A 39 18.53 2.12 -4.00
CA VAL A 39 19.28 0.99 -4.55
C VAL A 39 20.06 1.41 -5.79
N ALA A 40 19.42 2.16 -6.69
CA ALA A 40 20.06 2.67 -7.90
C ALA A 40 21.21 3.65 -7.58
N ALA A 41 21.07 4.42 -6.50
CA ALA A 41 22.12 5.31 -6.03
C ALA A 41 23.30 4.59 -5.37
N GLY A 42 23.15 3.30 -5.05
CA GLY A 42 24.20 2.49 -4.44
C GLY A 42 24.39 2.73 -2.95
N ASP A 43 23.50 3.44 -2.29
CA ASP A 43 23.56 3.71 -0.84
C ASP A 43 22.87 2.59 -0.07
N LYS A 44 23.66 1.64 0.43
CA LYS A 44 23.16 0.49 1.17
C LYS A 44 22.44 0.89 2.47
N ALA A 45 22.99 1.85 3.21
CA ALA A 45 22.41 2.29 4.48
C ALA A 45 21.03 2.93 4.27
N ALA A 46 20.92 3.81 3.27
CA ALA A 46 19.64 4.44 2.92
C ALA A 46 18.66 3.39 2.38
N ALA A 47 19.13 2.43 1.59
CA ALA A 47 18.30 1.36 1.05
C ALA A 47 17.73 0.48 2.17
N GLU A 48 18.51 0.13 3.18
CA GLU A 48 18.04 -0.64 4.33
C GLU A 48 16.97 0.11 5.13
N LYS A 49 17.17 1.40 5.38
CA LYS A 49 16.17 2.23 6.06
C LYS A 49 14.88 2.30 5.25
N GLN A 50 15.01 2.54 3.96
CA GLN A 50 13.84 2.65 3.07
C GLN A 50 13.12 1.32 2.90
N LEU A 51 13.84 0.19 2.93
CA LEU A 51 13.25 -1.14 2.91
C LEU A 51 12.35 -1.35 4.14
N ARG A 52 12.81 -0.93 5.32
CA ARG A 52 12.00 -1.00 6.54
C ARG A 52 10.75 -0.15 6.43
N VAL A 53 10.87 1.06 5.91
CA VAL A 53 9.74 1.98 5.71
C VAL A 53 8.74 1.39 4.72
N ALA A 54 9.21 0.87 3.59
CA ALA A 54 8.36 0.24 2.58
C ALA A 54 7.65 -1.01 3.12
N SER A 55 8.38 -1.84 3.86
CA SER A 55 7.81 -3.04 4.49
C SER A 55 6.72 -2.68 5.50
N ARG A 56 6.94 -1.65 6.30
CA ARG A 56 5.95 -1.17 7.27
C ARG A 56 4.72 -0.63 6.55
N ALA A 57 4.90 0.11 5.47
CA ALA A 57 3.79 0.62 4.67
C ALA A 57 2.94 -0.51 4.09
N LEU A 58 3.59 -1.58 3.60
CA LEU A 58 2.89 -2.78 3.11
C LEU A 58 2.11 -3.47 4.22
N ASP A 59 2.71 -3.64 5.40
CA ASP A 59 2.04 -4.27 6.54
C ASP A 59 0.83 -3.45 6.99
N LYS A 60 0.95 -2.14 7.05
CA LYS A 60 -0.17 -1.25 7.39
C LYS A 60 -1.28 -1.33 6.35
N SER A 61 -0.94 -1.46 5.06
CA SER A 61 -1.93 -1.59 4.00
C SER A 61 -2.74 -2.88 4.13
N VAL A 62 -2.13 -3.97 4.60
CA VAL A 62 -2.84 -5.21 4.91
C VAL A 62 -3.80 -5.00 6.08
N SER A 63 -3.35 -4.35 7.15
CA SER A 63 -4.20 -4.05 8.31
C SER A 63 -5.41 -3.19 7.95
N LYS A 64 -5.23 -2.27 6.97
CA LYS A 64 -6.32 -1.43 6.48
C LYS A 64 -7.20 -2.13 5.45
N GLY A 65 -6.89 -3.35 5.06
CA GLY A 65 -7.65 -4.12 4.08
C GLY A 65 -7.49 -3.67 2.64
N VAL A 66 -6.47 -2.86 2.34
CA VAL A 66 -6.20 -2.38 0.97
C VAL A 66 -5.53 -3.45 0.13
N PHE A 67 -4.51 -4.10 0.67
CA PHE A 67 -3.83 -5.21 0.02
C PHE A 67 -4.09 -6.51 0.77
N HIS A 68 -4.23 -7.60 0.02
CA HIS A 68 -4.28 -8.92 0.60
C HIS A 68 -2.89 -9.28 1.17
N ARG A 69 -2.88 -10.06 2.25
CA ARG A 69 -1.65 -10.50 2.93
C ARG A 69 -0.64 -11.11 1.95
N ASN A 70 -1.10 -11.96 1.04
CA ASN A 70 -0.23 -12.62 0.08
C ASN A 70 0.38 -11.63 -0.93
N THR A 71 -0.38 -10.64 -1.37
CA THR A 71 0.10 -9.59 -2.27
C THR A 71 1.21 -8.77 -1.60
N ALA A 72 1.00 -8.39 -0.34
CA ALA A 72 1.99 -7.64 0.43
C ALA A 72 3.27 -8.47 0.65
N ALA A 73 3.13 -9.75 0.97
CA ALA A 73 4.26 -10.65 1.15
C ALA A 73 5.06 -10.80 -0.15
N ASN A 74 4.41 -10.94 -1.29
CA ASN A 74 5.08 -11.03 -2.59
C ASN A 74 5.83 -9.73 -2.93
N LYS A 75 5.25 -8.58 -2.63
CA LYS A 75 5.93 -7.30 -2.84
C LYS A 75 7.15 -7.15 -1.95
N LYS A 76 7.08 -7.58 -0.69
CA LYS A 76 8.23 -7.59 0.22
C LYS A 76 9.35 -8.48 -0.30
N LEU A 77 9.03 -9.68 -0.75
CA LEU A 77 10.02 -10.61 -1.32
C LEU A 77 10.68 -10.00 -2.55
N SER A 78 9.91 -9.35 -3.41
CA SER A 78 10.43 -8.65 -4.57
C SER A 78 11.44 -7.56 -4.17
N LEU A 79 11.16 -6.79 -3.12
CA LEU A 79 12.08 -5.76 -2.61
C LEU A 79 13.37 -6.36 -2.04
N ILE A 80 13.27 -7.46 -1.34
CA ILE A 80 14.44 -8.14 -0.75
C ILE A 80 15.39 -8.64 -1.82
N HIS A 81 14.87 -9.06 -2.98
CA HIS A 81 15.69 -9.56 -4.10
C HIS A 81 16.39 -8.44 -4.90
N ILE A 82 16.01 -7.21 -4.69
CA ILE A 82 16.70 -6.07 -5.29
C ILE A 82 17.91 -5.70 -4.43
#